data_b084e876b8f27925541357a2de05d2fc
#
_entry.id   b084e876b8f27925541357a2de05d2fc
#
_cell.length_a   1.000
_cell.length_b   1.000
_cell.length_c   1.000
_cell.angle_alpha   90.00
_cell.angle_beta   90.00
_cell.angle_gamma   90.00
#
_symmetry.space_group_name_H-M   'P 1'
#
loop_
_entity.id
_entity.type
_entity.pdbx_description
1 polymer ?
#
loop_
_entity_poly.entity_id
_entity_poly.type
_entity_poly.pdbx_seq_one_letter_code
_entity_poly.pdbx_strand_id
1 'polypeptide(L)'
;MKFLNQLLTIKYITILALIISTLSIFSIGLNSFYLYKTQQFNEQILKGESPSSFEQSFEARFSVAYWLAKKEMFKEATILFNNLMKEADDDQKSALQYNIGNIFFKRGLIINGTSMTVRDETEYLFQQANKAYRQSLKFRPYYWDAKHNLDRLLTMLPPDPTPGIGESDSPGLIMGNIPVGLP
;
A
#
# COMPACT_ATOMS: atom_id res chain seq x y z
N MET A 1 -42.47 -54.46 -9.84
CA MET A 1 -42.02 -53.14 -10.38
C MET A 1 -41.68 -52.11 -9.29
N LYS A 2 -42.51 -51.81 -8.30
CA LYS A 2 -42.19 -50.79 -7.24
C LYS A 2 -40.92 -51.08 -6.46
N PHE A 3 -40.66 -52.32 -6.08
CA PHE A 3 -39.46 -52.74 -5.29
C PHE A 3 -38.15 -52.58 -6.08
N LEU A 4 -38.17 -52.85 -7.39
CA LEU A 4 -37.02 -52.66 -8.25
C LEU A 4 -36.66 -51.17 -8.44
N ASN A 5 -37.70 -50.32 -8.57
CA ASN A 5 -37.51 -48.88 -8.65
C ASN A 5 -36.96 -48.27 -7.34
N GLN A 6 -37.38 -48.79 -6.18
CA GLN A 6 -36.85 -48.39 -4.89
C GLN A 6 -35.35 -48.76 -4.73
N LEU A 7 -34.96 -49.97 -5.11
CA LEU A 7 -33.57 -50.44 -5.09
C LEU A 7 -32.67 -49.65 -6.04
N LEU A 8 -33.16 -49.29 -7.22
CA LEU A 8 -32.47 -48.40 -8.17
C LEU A 8 -32.29 -46.99 -7.60
N THR A 9 -33.32 -46.45 -6.95
CA THR A 9 -33.27 -45.11 -6.33
C THR A 9 -32.26 -45.09 -5.17
N ILE A 10 -32.23 -46.10 -4.32
CA ILE A 10 -31.25 -46.26 -3.22
C ILE A 10 -29.83 -46.32 -3.77
N LYS A 11 -29.59 -47.11 -4.84
CA LYS A 11 -28.29 -47.20 -5.48
C LYS A 11 -27.81 -45.84 -6.00
N TYR A 12 -28.66 -45.09 -6.66
CA TYR A 12 -28.29 -43.75 -7.16
C TYR A 12 -28.03 -42.73 -6.05
N ILE A 13 -28.82 -42.80 -4.96
CA ILE A 13 -28.60 -41.93 -3.79
C ILE A 13 -27.25 -42.25 -3.11
N THR A 14 -26.91 -43.53 -2.95
CA THR A 14 -25.62 -43.92 -2.35
C THR A 14 -24.44 -43.54 -3.24
N ILE A 15 -24.53 -43.68 -4.55
CA ILE A 15 -23.49 -43.23 -5.48
C ILE A 15 -23.34 -41.70 -5.43
N LEU A 16 -24.42 -40.97 -5.43
CA LEU A 16 -24.40 -39.53 -5.30
C LEU A 16 -23.76 -39.10 -3.98
N ALA A 17 -24.12 -39.74 -2.86
CA ALA A 17 -23.54 -39.44 -1.56
C ALA A 17 -22.02 -39.72 -1.52
N LEU A 18 -21.56 -40.83 -2.15
CA LEU A 18 -20.14 -41.12 -2.29
C LEU A 18 -19.40 -40.07 -3.13
N ILE A 19 -19.97 -39.60 -4.23
CA ILE A 19 -19.40 -38.56 -5.06
C ILE A 19 -19.27 -37.25 -4.27
N ILE A 20 -20.33 -36.84 -3.57
CA ILE A 20 -20.29 -35.61 -2.75
C ILE A 20 -19.26 -35.75 -1.62
N SER A 21 -19.17 -36.91 -0.96
CA SER A 21 -18.19 -37.14 0.09
C SER A 21 -16.76 -37.08 -0.43
N THR A 22 -16.46 -37.66 -1.57
CA THR A 22 -15.12 -37.64 -2.16
C THR A 22 -14.74 -36.21 -2.61
N LEU A 23 -15.68 -35.47 -3.22
CA LEU A 23 -15.46 -34.05 -3.58
C LEU A 23 -15.23 -33.18 -2.34
N SER A 24 -15.96 -33.43 -1.26
CA SER A 24 -15.79 -32.70 0.00
C SER A 24 -14.42 -32.96 0.63
N ILE A 25 -13.98 -34.23 0.68
CA ILE A 25 -12.64 -34.59 1.19
C ILE A 25 -11.54 -33.93 0.33
N PHE A 26 -11.68 -33.96 -0.98
CA PHE A 26 -10.73 -33.33 -1.89
C PHE A 26 -10.67 -31.79 -1.68
N SER A 27 -11.85 -31.17 -1.55
CA SER A 27 -11.94 -29.74 -1.26
C SER A 27 -11.29 -29.35 0.07
N ILE A 28 -11.51 -30.15 1.12
CA ILE A 28 -10.86 -29.96 2.43
C ILE A 28 -9.33 -30.06 2.29
N GLY A 29 -8.84 -31.05 1.57
CA GLY A 29 -7.41 -31.23 1.32
C GLY A 29 -6.78 -30.04 0.62
N LEU A 30 -7.42 -29.55 -0.45
CA LEU A 30 -6.96 -28.34 -1.16
C LEU A 30 -6.95 -27.12 -0.26
N ASN A 31 -8.03 -26.86 0.46
CA ASN A 31 -8.10 -25.70 1.36
C ASN A 31 -7.05 -25.78 2.47
N SER A 32 -6.82 -26.96 3.05
CA SER A 32 -5.77 -27.17 4.06
C SER A 32 -4.38 -26.89 3.50
N PHE A 33 -4.11 -27.31 2.27
CA PHE A 33 -2.85 -27.02 1.60
C PHE A 33 -2.66 -25.51 1.35
N TYR A 34 -3.70 -24.80 0.88
CA TYR A 34 -3.64 -23.35 0.70
C TYR A 34 -3.46 -22.60 2.03
N LEU A 35 -4.15 -23.02 3.09
CA LEU A 35 -3.96 -22.44 4.42
C LEU A 35 -2.53 -22.60 4.92
N TYR A 36 -1.95 -23.80 4.77
CA TYR A 36 -0.56 -24.03 5.14
C TYR A 36 0.42 -23.14 4.37
N LYS A 37 0.23 -23.00 3.06
CA LYS A 37 1.05 -22.11 2.22
C LYS A 37 0.90 -20.63 2.60
N THR A 38 -0.31 -20.21 2.89
CA THR A 38 -0.59 -18.82 3.34
C THR A 38 0.03 -18.56 4.70
N GLN A 39 0.00 -19.51 5.61
CA GLN A 39 0.63 -19.39 6.91
C GLN A 39 2.15 -19.26 6.80
N GLN A 40 2.80 -20.12 6.00
CA GLN A 40 4.24 -19.99 5.71
C GLN A 40 4.59 -18.62 5.12
N PHE A 41 3.79 -18.15 4.16
CA PHE A 41 3.96 -16.83 3.55
C PHE A 41 3.89 -15.72 4.60
N ASN A 42 2.88 -15.74 5.45
CA ASN A 42 2.71 -14.72 6.50
C ASN A 42 3.87 -14.74 7.51
N GLU A 43 4.35 -15.93 7.91
CA GLU A 43 5.48 -16.06 8.82
C GLU A 43 6.77 -15.47 8.22
N GLN A 44 7.05 -15.74 6.94
CA GLN A 44 8.22 -15.18 6.25
C GLN A 44 8.12 -13.64 6.15
N ILE A 45 6.95 -13.10 5.83
CA ILE A 45 6.72 -11.66 5.82
C ILE A 45 6.98 -11.05 7.20
N LEU A 46 6.44 -11.65 8.26
CA LEU A 46 6.62 -11.14 9.63
C LEU A 46 8.10 -11.12 10.04
N LYS A 47 8.89 -12.07 9.57
CA LYS A 47 10.34 -12.12 9.80
C LYS A 47 11.14 -11.15 8.91
N GLY A 48 10.50 -10.53 7.92
CA GLY A 48 11.18 -9.69 6.94
C GLY A 48 11.98 -10.47 5.91
N GLU A 49 11.63 -11.72 5.68
CA GLU A 49 12.21 -12.59 4.67
C GLU A 49 11.42 -12.48 3.35
N SER A 50 12.09 -12.79 2.24
CA SER A 50 11.38 -12.92 0.96
C SER A 50 10.54 -14.18 0.97
N PRO A 51 9.22 -14.09 0.69
CA PRO A 51 8.36 -15.27 0.70
C PRO A 51 8.78 -16.27 -0.39
N SER A 52 8.92 -17.52 -0.01
CA SER A 52 9.20 -18.63 -0.93
C SER A 52 7.97 -19.17 -1.66
N SER A 53 6.79 -18.84 -1.14
CA SER A 53 5.49 -19.16 -1.74
C SER A 53 4.91 -17.91 -2.39
N PHE A 54 4.27 -18.06 -3.56
CA PHE A 54 3.63 -16.93 -4.27
C PHE A 54 4.57 -15.77 -4.60
N GLU A 55 5.85 -16.03 -4.86
CA GLU A 55 6.90 -15.03 -5.08
C GLU A 55 6.53 -13.93 -6.09
N GLN A 56 5.75 -14.27 -7.10
CA GLN A 56 5.30 -13.35 -8.14
C GLN A 56 3.97 -12.65 -7.81
N SER A 57 3.35 -12.96 -6.67
CA SER A 57 2.12 -12.31 -6.27
C SER A 57 2.36 -10.83 -5.94
N PHE A 58 1.31 -10.04 -6.09
CA PHE A 58 1.35 -8.63 -5.68
C PHE A 58 1.77 -8.50 -4.21
N GLU A 59 1.18 -9.31 -3.33
CA GLU A 59 1.41 -9.28 -1.88
C GLU A 59 2.86 -9.60 -1.52
N ALA A 60 3.47 -10.58 -2.19
CA ALA A 60 4.88 -10.92 -1.97
C ALA A 60 5.80 -9.75 -2.35
N ARG A 61 5.61 -9.18 -3.54
CA ARG A 61 6.40 -8.04 -4.03
C ARG A 61 6.15 -6.77 -3.20
N PHE A 62 4.90 -6.55 -2.79
CA PHE A 62 4.55 -5.45 -1.88
C PHE A 62 5.24 -5.61 -0.52
N SER A 63 5.27 -6.81 0.05
CA SER A 63 5.92 -7.05 1.33
C SER A 63 7.43 -6.81 1.27
N VAL A 64 8.08 -7.22 0.19
CA VAL A 64 9.51 -6.92 -0.03
C VAL A 64 9.74 -5.41 -0.07
N ALA A 65 8.93 -4.66 -0.83
CA ALA A 65 9.04 -3.21 -0.90
C ALA A 65 8.80 -2.55 0.48
N TYR A 66 7.82 -3.05 1.23
CA TYR A 66 7.53 -2.57 2.59
C TYR A 66 8.71 -2.78 3.54
N TRP A 67 9.34 -3.97 3.54
CA TRP A 67 10.50 -4.24 4.39
C TRP A 67 11.74 -3.46 3.98
N LEU A 68 11.95 -3.23 2.68
CA LEU A 68 13.00 -2.32 2.22
C LEU A 68 12.78 -0.90 2.77
N ALA A 69 11.54 -0.40 2.74
CA ALA A 69 11.23 0.90 3.33
C ALA A 69 11.46 0.93 4.85
N LYS A 70 11.15 -0.16 5.57
CA LYS A 70 11.44 -0.31 7.00
C LYS A 70 12.93 -0.29 7.31
N LYS A 71 13.74 -0.89 6.45
CA LYS A 71 15.21 -0.90 6.54
C LYS A 71 15.85 0.38 5.96
N GLU A 72 15.07 1.39 5.68
CA GLU A 72 15.49 2.69 5.13
C GLU A 72 16.11 2.63 3.73
N MET A 73 15.97 1.53 3.03
CA MET A 73 16.31 1.38 1.61
C MET A 73 15.21 2.04 0.75
N PHE A 74 15.08 3.36 0.91
CA PHE A 74 13.94 4.12 0.40
C PHE A 74 13.88 4.16 -1.12
N LYS A 75 15.03 4.23 -1.79
CA LYS A 75 15.10 4.26 -3.26
C LYS A 75 14.57 2.97 -3.86
N GLU A 76 15.08 1.84 -3.38
CA GLU A 76 14.70 0.51 -3.83
C GLU A 76 13.22 0.23 -3.55
N ALA A 77 12.76 0.57 -2.35
CA ALA A 77 11.35 0.46 -1.97
C ALA A 77 10.44 1.26 -2.90
N THR A 78 10.80 2.51 -3.19
CA THR A 78 9.99 3.38 -4.07
C THR A 78 9.94 2.85 -5.49
N ILE A 79 11.04 2.32 -6.02
CA ILE A 79 11.08 1.71 -7.36
C ILE A 79 10.13 0.50 -7.41
N LEU A 80 10.18 -0.39 -6.40
CA LEU A 80 9.31 -1.57 -6.35
C LEU A 80 7.84 -1.19 -6.23
N PHE A 81 7.49 -0.24 -5.35
CA PHE A 81 6.11 0.25 -5.25
C PHE A 81 5.59 0.85 -6.56
N ASN A 82 6.40 1.65 -7.25
CA ASN A 82 6.03 2.23 -8.54
C ASN A 82 5.85 1.17 -9.63
N ASN A 83 6.66 0.12 -9.64
CA ASN A 83 6.50 -0.98 -10.59
C ASN A 83 5.19 -1.74 -10.38
N LEU A 84 4.77 -1.91 -9.14
CA LEU A 84 3.50 -2.56 -8.78
C LEU A 84 2.26 -1.76 -9.19
N MET A 85 2.37 -0.45 -9.36
CA MET A 85 1.24 0.43 -9.73
C MET A 85 0.54 0.02 -11.03
N LYS A 86 1.26 -0.62 -11.96
CA LYS A 86 0.71 -1.00 -13.28
C LYS A 86 -0.25 -2.18 -13.23
N GLU A 87 -0.08 -3.05 -12.24
CA GLU A 87 -0.82 -4.30 -12.09
C GLU A 87 -1.86 -4.24 -10.97
N ALA A 88 -1.83 -3.17 -10.17
CA ALA A 88 -2.62 -3.00 -8.97
C ALA A 88 -4.07 -2.60 -9.28
N ASP A 89 -5.00 -3.11 -8.49
CA ASP A 89 -6.37 -2.57 -8.40
C ASP A 89 -6.41 -1.25 -7.60
N ASP A 90 -7.56 -0.64 -7.45
CA ASP A 90 -7.67 0.66 -6.80
C ASP A 90 -7.34 0.62 -5.29
N ASP A 91 -7.71 -0.43 -4.59
CA ASP A 91 -7.35 -0.61 -3.17
C ASP A 91 -5.84 -0.81 -3.01
N GLN A 92 -5.25 -1.60 -3.88
CA GLN A 92 -3.82 -1.83 -3.94
C GLN A 92 -3.07 -0.55 -4.31
N LYS A 93 -3.53 0.21 -5.32
CA LYS A 93 -2.96 1.51 -5.68
C LYS A 93 -3.02 2.50 -4.51
N SER A 94 -4.11 2.50 -3.77
CA SER A 94 -4.22 3.31 -2.56
C SER A 94 -3.15 2.94 -1.54
N ALA A 95 -2.96 1.65 -1.29
CA ALA A 95 -1.94 1.17 -0.36
C ALA A 95 -0.51 1.48 -0.84
N LEU A 96 -0.24 1.36 -2.13
CA LEU A 96 1.06 1.71 -2.73
C LEU A 96 1.36 3.20 -2.54
N GLN A 97 0.42 4.08 -2.88
CA GLN A 97 0.57 5.53 -2.73
C GLN A 97 0.73 5.94 -1.27
N TYR A 98 -0.01 5.31 -0.36
CA TYR A 98 0.16 5.52 1.07
C TYR A 98 1.58 5.20 1.54
N ASN A 99 2.14 4.07 1.13
CA ASN A 99 3.50 3.68 1.53
C ASN A 99 4.58 4.54 0.87
N ILE A 100 4.39 4.98 -0.37
CA ILE A 100 5.26 5.98 -1.01
C ILE A 100 5.23 7.29 -0.22
N GLY A 101 4.04 7.73 0.19
CA GLY A 101 3.88 8.89 1.07
C GLY A 101 4.64 8.74 2.39
N ASN A 102 4.54 7.58 3.03
CA ASN A 102 5.27 7.27 4.26
C ASN A 102 6.79 7.32 4.07
N ILE A 103 7.30 6.87 2.94
CA ILE A 103 8.74 6.94 2.62
C ILE A 103 9.19 8.40 2.57
N PHE A 104 8.51 9.23 1.78
CA PHE A 104 8.84 10.65 1.66
C PHE A 104 8.71 11.39 2.99
N PHE A 105 7.64 11.11 3.72
CA PHE A 105 7.40 11.74 5.02
C PHE A 105 8.50 11.36 6.02
N LYS A 106 8.85 10.07 6.13
CA LYS A 106 9.92 9.60 7.03
C LYS A 106 11.27 10.21 6.65
N ARG A 107 11.62 10.26 5.37
CA ARG A 107 12.85 10.92 4.90
C ARG A 107 12.90 12.39 5.29
N GLY A 108 11.80 13.12 5.06
CA GLY A 108 11.71 14.52 5.46
C GLY A 108 11.89 14.71 6.97
N LEU A 109 11.31 13.85 7.80
CA LEU A 109 11.50 13.88 9.24
C LEU A 109 12.94 13.62 9.67
N ILE A 110 13.64 12.67 9.03
CA ILE A 110 15.04 12.36 9.31
C ILE A 110 15.91 13.59 9.01
N ILE A 111 15.75 14.20 7.85
CA ILE A 111 16.52 15.38 7.45
C ILE A 111 16.21 16.57 8.35
N ASN A 112 14.93 16.81 8.64
CA ASN A 112 14.52 17.91 9.51
C ASN A 112 15.09 17.79 10.94
N GLY A 113 15.29 16.56 11.43
CA GLY A 113 15.89 16.29 12.74
C GLY A 113 17.42 16.46 12.80
N THR A 114 18.10 16.47 11.66
CA THR A 114 19.57 16.43 11.60
C THR A 114 20.23 17.74 11.18
N SER A 115 19.49 18.65 10.54
CA SER A 115 20.11 19.90 10.05
C SER A 115 19.09 21.03 9.90
N MET A 116 19.42 22.19 10.39
CA MET A 116 18.67 23.43 10.12
C MET A 116 18.90 23.99 8.71
N THR A 117 19.86 23.48 7.96
CA THR A 117 20.30 24.07 6.68
C THR A 117 19.70 23.45 5.45
N VAL A 118 18.93 22.35 5.58
CA VAL A 118 18.34 21.62 4.43
C VAL A 118 16.82 21.78 4.41
N ARG A 119 16.36 23.00 4.62
CA ARG A 119 14.94 23.32 4.67
C ARG A 119 14.22 22.98 3.37
N ASP A 120 14.84 23.33 2.25
CA ASP A 120 14.25 23.12 0.92
C ASP A 120 14.08 21.64 0.56
N GLU A 121 15.06 20.80 0.93
CA GLU A 121 14.94 19.37 0.69
C GLU A 121 13.84 18.72 1.56
N THR A 122 13.74 19.12 2.81
CA THR A 122 12.68 18.67 3.71
C THR A 122 11.30 19.06 3.18
N GLU A 123 11.15 20.32 2.77
CA GLU A 123 9.90 20.80 2.20
C GLU A 123 9.55 20.05 0.91
N TYR A 124 10.51 19.86 0.01
CA TYR A 124 10.31 19.04 -1.18
C TYR A 124 9.79 17.63 -0.84
N LEU A 125 10.41 16.97 0.12
CA LEU A 125 10.02 15.62 0.54
C LEU A 125 8.61 15.60 1.16
N PHE A 126 8.28 16.61 1.95
CA PHE A 126 6.93 16.76 2.51
C PHE A 126 5.89 17.04 1.42
N GLN A 127 6.21 17.81 0.41
CA GLN A 127 5.33 18.03 -0.74
C GLN A 127 5.14 16.74 -1.56
N GLN A 128 6.16 15.91 -1.73
CA GLN A 128 6.01 14.60 -2.36
C GLN A 128 5.12 13.67 -1.52
N ALA A 129 5.28 13.68 -0.19
CA ALA A 129 4.41 12.93 0.71
C ALA A 129 2.96 13.39 0.62
N ASN A 130 2.72 14.71 0.58
CA ASN A 130 1.39 15.30 0.40
C ASN A 130 0.72 14.80 -0.88
N LYS A 131 1.44 14.87 -2.01
CA LYS A 131 0.93 14.36 -3.30
C LYS A 131 0.57 12.87 -3.21
N ALA A 132 1.43 12.06 -2.62
CA ALA A 132 1.22 10.63 -2.52
C ALA A 132 0.02 10.28 -1.61
N TYR A 133 -0.12 10.91 -0.44
CA TYR A 133 -1.29 10.69 0.42
C TYR A 133 -2.60 11.13 -0.25
N ARG A 134 -2.60 12.29 -0.91
CA ARG A 134 -3.77 12.73 -1.68
C ARG A 134 -4.11 11.77 -2.81
N GLN A 135 -3.10 11.22 -3.48
CA GLN A 135 -3.32 10.23 -4.53
C GLN A 135 -3.87 8.91 -3.95
N SER A 136 -3.38 8.47 -2.80
CA SER A 136 -3.95 7.33 -2.07
C SER A 136 -5.44 7.53 -1.78
N LEU A 137 -5.81 8.72 -1.31
CA LEU A 137 -7.20 9.06 -0.97
C LEU A 137 -8.11 9.23 -2.22
N LYS A 138 -7.57 9.49 -3.41
CA LYS A 138 -8.35 9.47 -4.65
C LYS A 138 -8.82 8.07 -4.99
N PHE A 139 -7.97 7.05 -4.75
CA PHE A 139 -8.34 5.66 -4.97
C PHE A 139 -9.25 5.13 -3.87
N ARG A 140 -8.99 5.51 -2.60
CA ARG A 140 -9.78 5.07 -1.44
C ARG A 140 -10.08 6.23 -0.48
N PRO A 141 -11.18 6.96 -0.67
CA PRO A 141 -11.50 8.17 0.08
C PRO A 141 -11.64 8.00 1.59
N TYR A 142 -11.92 6.78 2.06
CA TYR A 142 -12.12 6.48 3.48
C TYR A 142 -10.89 5.81 4.13
N TYR A 143 -9.72 5.85 3.49
CA TYR A 143 -8.51 5.29 4.06
C TYR A 143 -8.02 6.15 5.22
N TRP A 144 -8.34 5.70 6.43
CA TRP A 144 -8.07 6.45 7.67
C TRP A 144 -6.59 6.78 7.87
N ASP A 145 -5.69 5.81 7.69
CA ASP A 145 -4.26 6.02 7.91
C ASP A 145 -3.68 7.09 6.98
N ALA A 146 -4.13 7.11 5.72
CA ALA A 146 -3.71 8.13 4.77
C ALA A 146 -4.23 9.52 5.14
N LYS A 147 -5.47 9.62 5.63
CA LYS A 147 -6.02 10.88 6.15
C LYS A 147 -5.24 11.37 7.35
N HIS A 148 -5.00 10.51 8.31
CA HIS A 148 -4.28 10.85 9.54
C HIS A 148 -2.86 11.33 9.25
N ASN A 149 -2.13 10.60 8.39
CA ASN A 149 -0.77 10.99 8.03
C ASN A 149 -0.74 12.26 7.18
N LEU A 150 -1.72 12.47 6.31
CA LEU A 150 -1.86 13.71 5.55
C LEU A 150 -2.11 14.89 6.49
N ASP A 151 -3.03 14.76 7.44
CA ASP A 151 -3.35 15.79 8.41
C ASP A 151 -2.11 16.17 9.22
N ARG A 152 -1.41 15.18 9.76
CA ARG A 152 -0.14 15.40 10.47
C ARG A 152 0.92 16.09 9.61
N LEU A 153 1.04 15.71 8.34
CA LEU A 153 1.96 16.33 7.41
C LEU A 153 1.63 17.79 7.15
N LEU A 154 0.34 18.12 6.99
CA LEU A 154 -0.12 19.48 6.72
C LEU A 154 0.18 20.45 7.88
N THR A 155 0.27 19.96 9.12
CA THR A 155 0.70 20.78 10.26
C THR A 155 2.19 21.15 10.20
N MET A 156 2.99 20.45 9.39
CA MET A 156 4.43 20.66 9.25
C MET A 156 4.80 21.43 7.99
N LEU A 157 3.90 21.49 7.03
CA LEU A 157 4.09 22.29 5.82
C LEU A 157 3.77 23.76 6.10
N PRO A 158 4.51 24.69 5.51
CA PRO A 158 4.09 26.07 5.53
C PRO A 158 2.72 26.19 4.86
N PRO A 159 1.90 27.16 5.29
CA PRO A 159 0.63 27.41 4.63
C PRO A 159 0.89 27.73 3.14
N ASP A 160 0.09 27.13 2.27
CA ASP A 160 0.16 27.43 0.84
C ASP A 160 0.01 28.92 0.64
N PRO A 161 0.84 29.55 -0.20
CA PRO A 161 0.68 30.96 -0.50
C PRO A 161 -0.71 31.18 -1.07
N THR A 162 -1.39 32.19 -0.60
CA THR A 162 -2.72 32.54 -1.09
C THR A 162 -2.61 32.91 -2.57
N PRO A 163 -3.42 32.33 -3.47
CA PRO A 163 -3.37 32.70 -4.86
C PRO A 163 -3.50 34.22 -5.05
N GLY A 164 -2.56 34.79 -5.73
CA GLY A 164 -2.55 36.23 -6.00
C GLY A 164 -1.94 37.11 -4.92
N ILE A 165 -1.40 36.54 -3.85
CA ILE A 165 -0.61 37.32 -2.92
C ILE A 165 0.86 37.00 -3.11
N GLY A 166 1.52 37.96 -3.46
CA GLY A 166 2.87 37.89 -3.38
C GLY A 166 3.59 37.34 -4.40
N GLU A 167 3.52 36.50 -4.76
CA GLU A 167 4.37 36.22 -5.76
C GLU A 167 5.09 37.42 -6.28
N SER A 168 5.29 37.41 -7.51
CA SER A 168 6.02 38.47 -8.24
C SER A 168 5.40 39.85 -8.21
N ASP A 169 4.13 39.95 -7.91
CA ASP A 169 3.42 41.22 -7.94
C ASP A 169 3.58 42.04 -6.66
N SER A 170 4.08 41.42 -5.62
CA SER A 170 4.46 42.18 -4.42
C SER A 170 5.95 42.47 -4.46
N PRO A 171 6.31 43.73 -4.63
CA PRO A 171 7.73 44.12 -4.61
C PRO A 171 8.39 43.60 -3.34
N GLY A 172 9.40 42.77 -3.53
CA GLY A 172 10.13 42.22 -2.41
C GLY A 172 9.71 40.88 -1.91
N LEU A 173 8.84 40.17 -2.60
CA LEU A 173 8.48 38.81 -2.23
C LEU A 173 8.99 37.80 -3.25
N ILE A 174 9.63 36.80 -2.72
CA ILE A 174 9.97 35.56 -3.40
C ILE A 174 9.19 34.49 -2.75
N MET A 175 8.66 33.59 -3.53
CA MET A 175 8.03 32.35 -3.06
C MET A 175 7.74 32.29 -1.56
N GLY A 176 6.52 32.43 -1.21
CA GLY A 176 6.10 32.20 0.16
C GLY A 176 6.59 33.20 1.20
N ASN A 177 6.58 34.49 0.88
CA ASN A 177 6.88 35.59 1.81
C ASN A 177 8.35 35.96 1.98
N ILE A 178 9.21 35.52 1.10
CA ILE A 178 10.58 36.04 1.09
C ILE A 178 10.60 37.27 0.21
N PRO A 179 11.10 38.42 0.68
CA PRO A 179 11.23 39.63 -0.12
C PRO A 179 12.06 39.40 -1.38
N VAL A 180 11.51 39.82 -2.51
CA VAL A 180 12.17 39.71 -3.81
C VAL A 180 12.57 41.04 -4.30
N GLY A 181 13.78 41.14 -4.73
CA GLY A 181 14.21 42.29 -5.49
C GLY A 181 14.04 43.59 -4.77
N LEU A 182 14.47 43.61 -3.55
CA LEU A 182 14.59 44.87 -2.83
C LEU A 182 15.53 45.80 -3.57
N PRO A 183 15.17 47.03 -3.66
CA PRO A 183 15.98 48.01 -4.30
C PRO A 183 17.35 48.18 -3.70
#